data_21e037d1d34f8636bb2c20c2338a8171
#
_entry.id   21e037d1d34f8636bb2c20c2338a8171
#
_cell.length_a   1.000
_cell.length_b   1.000
_cell.length_c   1.000
_cell.angle_alpha   90.00
_cell.angle_beta   90.00
_cell.angle_gamma   90.00
#
_symmetry.space_group_name_H-M   'P 1'
#
loop_
_entity.id
_entity.type
_entity.pdbx_description
1 polymer ?
#
loop_
_entity_poly.entity_id
_entity_poly.type
_entity_poly.pdbx_seq_one_letter_code
_entity_poly.pdbx_strand_id
1 'polypeptide(L)'
;CPVCTGMPGSLPVLNKKVVEYAMAVGLATNCSITRDCKFDRKNYFYPDNPQNYQISQLYLPICRDGHVDVKLEDGTEKSIRIHEIHMEEDAGKLVHDEWEGVSYVDYNRSGVPLIEIVSEPDMRSAEEVIAYLTKLRTTIQYLGASDCKLQEGSMRADVNLSVREVGSDQFGTRTEMKNLNSFKAIAHAIEGERQRQIELIEEGKQVVQETRRWDDNKEHSYAMRSKEDAQDYRYFPEPDLVPIVISDCLLYT
;
A
#
# COMPACT_ATOMS: atom_id res chain seq x y z
N CYS A 1 22.51 -7.02 2.28
CA CYS A 1 23.37 -7.34 1.12
C CYS A 1 23.88 -6.05 0.48
N PRO A 2 24.94 -6.08 -0.34
CA PRO A 2 25.50 -4.87 -0.96
C PRO A 2 24.49 -4.06 -1.79
N VAL A 3 23.58 -4.72 -2.49
CA VAL A 3 22.52 -4.07 -3.27
C VAL A 3 21.53 -3.36 -2.35
N CYS A 4 21.00 -4.07 -1.35
CA CYS A 4 20.00 -3.50 -0.44
C CYS A 4 20.52 -2.31 0.39
N THR A 5 21.84 -2.24 0.59
CA THR A 5 22.50 -1.13 1.30
C THR A 5 23.07 -0.06 0.37
N GLY A 6 22.80 -0.14 -0.92
CA GLY A 6 23.22 0.87 -1.90
C GLY A 6 24.73 0.98 -2.09
N MET A 7 25.48 -0.11 -1.94
CA MET A 7 26.94 -0.09 -2.11
C MET A 7 27.31 0.22 -3.56
N PRO A 8 28.34 1.06 -3.81
CA PRO A 8 28.77 1.42 -5.15
C PRO A 8 29.12 0.19 -6.01
N GLY A 9 28.64 0.18 -7.24
CA GLY A 9 28.93 -0.88 -8.22
C GLY A 9 28.11 -2.18 -8.06
N SER A 10 27.18 -2.24 -7.10
CA SER A 10 26.25 -3.36 -6.99
C SER A 10 24.96 -3.09 -7.77
N LEU A 11 24.48 -4.12 -8.48
CA LEU A 11 23.28 -4.05 -9.30
C LEU A 11 22.22 -5.04 -8.80
N PRO A 12 20.91 -4.68 -8.89
CA PRO A 12 19.82 -5.56 -8.48
C PRO A 12 19.67 -6.76 -9.42
N VAL A 13 19.15 -7.86 -8.86
CA VAL A 13 18.76 -9.05 -9.61
C VAL A 13 17.36 -9.45 -9.16
N LEU A 14 16.46 -9.66 -10.11
CA LEU A 14 15.08 -10.05 -9.82
C LEU A 14 15.02 -11.49 -9.26
N ASN A 15 14.32 -11.65 -8.17
CA ASN A 15 14.02 -12.95 -7.58
C ASN A 15 12.78 -13.56 -8.26
N LYS A 16 12.95 -14.69 -8.93
CA LYS A 16 11.87 -15.43 -9.59
C LYS A 16 10.69 -15.72 -8.66
N LYS A 17 10.94 -16.08 -7.40
CA LYS A 17 9.90 -16.42 -6.42
C LYS A 17 8.98 -15.25 -6.09
N VAL A 18 9.48 -14.03 -6.15
CA VAL A 18 8.66 -12.80 -5.96
C VAL A 18 7.63 -12.67 -7.07
N VAL A 19 8.04 -12.90 -8.32
CA VAL A 19 7.13 -12.88 -9.48
C VAL A 19 6.07 -13.96 -9.35
N GLU A 20 6.46 -15.19 -8.98
CA GLU A 20 5.54 -16.31 -8.77
C GLU A 20 4.49 -15.98 -7.68
N TYR A 21 4.91 -15.41 -6.55
CA TYR A 21 4.00 -15.00 -5.48
C TYR A 21 3.07 -13.85 -5.90
N ALA A 22 3.59 -12.84 -6.58
CA ALA A 22 2.77 -11.74 -7.08
C ALA A 22 1.69 -12.23 -8.05
N MET A 23 2.05 -13.12 -8.98
CA MET A 23 1.11 -13.77 -9.90
C MET A 23 0.07 -14.61 -9.16
N ALA A 24 0.49 -15.42 -8.17
CA ALA A 24 -0.43 -16.24 -7.40
C ALA A 24 -1.46 -15.40 -6.63
N VAL A 25 -1.03 -14.29 -6.02
CA VAL A 25 -1.94 -13.34 -5.38
C VAL A 25 -2.88 -12.71 -6.41
N GLY A 26 -2.36 -12.28 -7.56
CA GLY A 26 -3.17 -11.72 -8.64
C GLY A 26 -4.25 -12.69 -9.14
N LEU A 27 -3.89 -13.94 -9.40
CA LEU A 27 -4.84 -14.98 -9.82
C LEU A 27 -5.91 -15.25 -8.76
N ALA A 28 -5.50 -15.34 -7.49
CA ALA A 28 -6.43 -15.58 -6.37
C ALA A 28 -7.36 -14.40 -6.07
N THR A 29 -7.03 -13.22 -6.59
CA THR A 29 -7.86 -12.01 -6.51
C THR A 29 -8.47 -11.62 -7.84
N ASN A 30 -8.60 -12.59 -8.76
CA ASN A 30 -9.24 -12.44 -10.06
C ASN A 30 -8.64 -11.34 -10.96
N CYS A 31 -7.36 -11.01 -10.77
CA CYS A 31 -6.69 -10.03 -11.61
C CYS A 31 -6.28 -10.60 -12.97
N SER A 32 -6.22 -9.73 -13.96
CA SER A 32 -5.52 -9.98 -15.21
C SER A 32 -4.01 -9.85 -15.00
N ILE A 33 -3.24 -10.85 -15.44
CA ILE A 33 -1.77 -10.82 -15.36
C ILE A 33 -1.20 -10.09 -16.58
N THR A 34 -0.40 -9.05 -16.33
CA THR A 34 0.31 -8.30 -17.38
C THR A 34 1.43 -9.17 -17.94
N ARG A 35 1.35 -9.52 -19.24
CA ARG A 35 2.28 -10.45 -19.88
C ARG A 35 3.67 -9.85 -20.10
N ASP A 36 3.72 -8.56 -20.37
CA ASP A 36 4.95 -7.79 -20.55
C ASP A 36 4.96 -6.67 -19.53
N CYS A 37 5.63 -6.87 -18.42
CA CYS A 37 5.75 -5.87 -17.36
C CYS A 37 7.20 -5.49 -17.11
N LYS A 38 7.41 -4.35 -16.48
CA LYS A 38 8.74 -3.84 -16.17
C LYS A 38 8.75 -3.13 -14.84
N PHE A 39 9.95 -2.93 -14.31
CA PHE A 39 10.18 -2.09 -13.16
C PHE A 39 10.50 -0.65 -13.57
N ASP A 40 10.20 0.26 -12.65
CA ASP A 40 10.51 1.68 -12.72
C ASP A 40 11.27 2.08 -11.45
N ARG A 41 12.08 3.13 -11.51
CA ARG A 41 12.70 3.75 -10.35
C ARG A 41 11.83 4.88 -9.83
N LYS A 42 11.47 4.79 -8.54
CA LYS A 42 10.85 5.85 -7.76
C LYS A 42 11.94 6.59 -6.99
N ASN A 43 12.30 7.78 -7.43
CA ASN A 43 13.47 8.49 -6.90
C ASN A 43 13.07 9.40 -5.74
N TYR A 44 13.69 9.20 -4.58
CA TYR A 44 13.57 10.08 -3.42
C TYR A 44 14.72 9.87 -2.45
N PHE A 45 15.07 10.94 -1.72
CA PHE A 45 16.12 10.91 -0.70
C PHE A 45 15.49 10.79 0.67
N TYR A 46 15.75 9.69 1.35
CA TYR A 46 15.34 9.49 2.73
C TYR A 46 16.33 8.56 3.44
N PRO A 47 16.57 8.71 4.77
CA PRO A 47 17.60 7.92 5.46
C PRO A 47 17.42 6.41 5.39
N ASP A 48 16.19 5.93 5.30
CA ASP A 48 15.86 4.51 5.18
C ASP A 48 15.92 3.96 3.74
N ASN A 49 16.18 4.83 2.77
CA ASN A 49 16.31 4.49 1.35
C ASN A 49 17.77 4.65 0.87
N PRO A 50 18.67 3.69 1.13
CA PRO A 50 20.12 3.86 0.94
C PRO A 50 20.53 4.02 -0.52
N GLN A 51 19.73 3.56 -1.47
CA GLN A 51 19.97 3.70 -2.91
C GLN A 51 19.52 5.07 -3.45
N ASN A 52 18.75 5.85 -2.66
CA ASN A 52 18.08 7.08 -3.08
C ASN A 52 17.01 6.88 -4.17
N TYR A 53 16.63 5.65 -4.42
CA TYR A 53 15.48 5.26 -5.23
C TYR A 53 14.90 3.94 -4.71
N GLN A 54 13.66 3.68 -5.03
CA GLN A 54 12.96 2.42 -4.76
C GLN A 54 12.61 1.78 -6.10
N ILE A 55 12.91 0.49 -6.25
CA ILE A 55 12.44 -0.30 -7.39
C ILE A 55 10.95 -0.55 -7.17
N SER A 56 10.13 -0.20 -8.16
CA SER A 56 8.67 -0.29 -8.13
C SER A 56 8.12 -0.53 -9.54
N GLN A 57 6.80 -0.51 -9.71
CA GLN A 57 6.15 -0.61 -11.01
C GLN A 57 5.04 0.47 -11.09
N LEU A 58 5.22 1.50 -11.88
CA LEU A 58 4.22 2.54 -12.08
C LEU A 58 3.38 2.30 -13.34
N TYR A 59 4.06 2.07 -14.48
CA TYR A 59 3.38 2.07 -15.78
C TYR A 59 2.86 0.71 -16.21
N LEU A 60 3.56 -0.36 -15.83
CA LEU A 60 3.23 -1.73 -16.22
C LEU A 60 3.28 -2.66 -15.00
N PRO A 61 2.34 -2.51 -14.06
CA PRO A 61 2.24 -3.40 -12.89
C PRO A 61 1.94 -4.83 -13.32
N ILE A 62 2.32 -5.79 -12.48
CA ILE A 62 2.18 -7.21 -12.80
C ILE A 62 0.73 -7.68 -12.89
N CYS A 63 -0.20 -7.07 -12.12
CA CYS A 63 -1.61 -7.45 -12.14
C CYS A 63 -2.51 -6.21 -12.23
N ARG A 64 -3.68 -6.36 -12.88
CA ARG A 64 -4.69 -5.30 -13.04
C ARG A 64 -6.10 -5.85 -12.97
N ASP A 65 -7.04 -4.97 -12.69
CA ASP A 65 -8.49 -5.17 -12.88
C ASP A 65 -9.04 -6.41 -12.17
N GLY A 66 -8.62 -6.62 -10.92
CA GLY A 66 -9.09 -7.72 -10.10
C GLY A 66 -10.30 -7.38 -9.23
N HIS A 67 -10.71 -8.35 -8.41
CA HIS A 67 -11.73 -8.13 -7.39
C HIS A 67 -11.65 -9.17 -6.27
N VAL A 68 -12.19 -8.80 -5.12
CA VAL A 68 -12.38 -9.68 -3.97
C VAL A 68 -13.83 -9.61 -3.52
N ASP A 69 -14.51 -10.76 -3.52
CA ASP A 69 -15.87 -10.86 -3.01
C ASP A 69 -15.84 -11.04 -1.50
N VAL A 70 -16.55 -10.16 -0.81
CA VAL A 70 -16.67 -10.15 0.65
C VAL A 70 -18.11 -10.38 1.06
N LYS A 71 -18.30 -10.95 2.25
CA LYS A 71 -19.60 -11.14 2.87
C LYS A 71 -19.61 -10.39 4.20
N LEU A 72 -20.58 -9.52 4.39
CA LEU A 72 -20.78 -8.73 5.59
C LEU A 72 -21.56 -9.52 6.66
N GLU A 73 -21.61 -8.99 7.87
CA GLU A 73 -22.27 -9.65 9.00
C GLU A 73 -23.79 -9.83 8.79
N ASP A 74 -24.42 -8.89 8.09
CA ASP A 74 -25.84 -8.97 7.71
C ASP A 74 -26.14 -9.98 6.58
N GLY A 75 -25.10 -10.61 6.02
CA GLY A 75 -25.17 -11.56 4.92
C GLY A 75 -25.09 -10.92 3.53
N THR A 76 -25.00 -9.60 3.43
CA THR A 76 -24.81 -8.88 2.17
C THR A 76 -23.48 -9.28 1.53
N GLU A 77 -23.49 -9.56 0.24
CA GLU A 77 -22.30 -9.86 -0.55
C GLU A 77 -21.93 -8.63 -1.40
N LYS A 78 -20.63 -8.32 -1.45
CA LYS A 78 -20.11 -7.20 -2.20
C LYS A 78 -18.79 -7.57 -2.87
N SER A 79 -18.63 -7.17 -4.13
CA SER A 79 -17.38 -7.28 -4.86
C SER A 79 -16.61 -5.98 -4.73
N ILE A 80 -15.40 -6.04 -4.20
CA ILE A 80 -14.47 -4.90 -4.07
C ILE A 80 -13.43 -5.04 -5.16
N ARG A 81 -13.39 -4.10 -6.09
CA ARG A 81 -12.45 -4.12 -7.20
C ARG A 81 -11.03 -3.79 -6.75
N ILE A 82 -10.07 -4.40 -7.41
CA ILE A 82 -8.65 -4.09 -7.32
C ILE A 82 -8.24 -3.37 -8.60
N HIS A 83 -7.68 -2.18 -8.44
CA HIS A 83 -7.14 -1.40 -9.55
C HIS A 83 -5.90 -2.07 -10.13
N GLU A 84 -4.92 -2.35 -9.25
CA GLU A 84 -3.67 -3.01 -9.62
C GLU A 84 -2.99 -3.68 -8.44
N ILE A 85 -2.07 -4.59 -8.77
CA ILE A 85 -1.05 -5.11 -7.86
C ILE A 85 0.29 -4.89 -8.53
N HIS A 86 1.20 -4.23 -7.84
CA HIS A 86 2.56 -4.03 -8.33
C HIS A 86 3.61 -4.54 -7.34
N MET A 87 4.75 -4.92 -7.90
CA MET A 87 5.90 -5.36 -7.11
C MET A 87 6.80 -4.17 -6.82
N GLU A 88 7.34 -4.15 -5.62
CA GLU A 88 8.33 -3.16 -5.20
C GLU A 88 9.29 -3.74 -4.17
N GLU A 89 10.26 -2.97 -3.73
CA GLU A 89 11.12 -3.30 -2.60
C GLU A 89 10.78 -2.43 -1.39
N ASP A 90 10.93 -3.02 -0.20
CA ASP A 90 10.73 -2.30 1.05
C ASP A 90 11.94 -1.42 1.40
N ALA A 91 11.70 -0.31 2.06
CA ALA A 91 12.72 0.54 2.63
C ALA A 91 13.21 0.01 3.99
N GLY A 92 14.28 0.59 4.52
CA GLY A 92 14.71 0.39 5.90
C GLY A 92 13.67 0.87 6.91
N LYS A 93 14.06 0.92 8.17
CA LYS A 93 13.20 1.41 9.26
C LYS A 93 13.92 2.53 10.01
N LEU A 94 13.22 3.62 10.29
CA LEU A 94 13.68 4.65 11.22
C LEU A 94 13.14 4.37 12.62
N VAL A 95 14.04 4.45 13.60
CA VAL A 95 13.71 4.37 15.03
C VAL A 95 14.12 5.68 15.67
N HIS A 96 13.12 6.48 16.05
CA HIS A 96 13.35 7.78 16.68
C HIS A 96 13.53 7.60 18.19
N ASP A 97 14.61 8.15 18.72
CA ASP A 97 14.86 8.24 20.16
C ASP A 97 14.64 9.70 20.59
N GLU A 98 13.52 9.94 21.28
CA GLU A 98 13.15 11.27 21.75
C GLU A 98 14.04 11.75 22.90
N TRP A 99 14.67 10.84 23.67
CA TRP A 99 15.55 11.18 24.78
C TRP A 99 16.91 11.69 24.29
N GLU A 100 17.48 11.01 23.31
CA GLU A 100 18.76 11.37 22.74
C GLU A 100 18.64 12.39 21.61
N GLY A 101 17.42 12.61 21.09
CA GLY A 101 17.16 13.51 19.96
C GLY A 101 17.78 13.02 18.65
N VAL A 102 17.92 11.71 18.49
CA VAL A 102 18.53 11.06 17.33
C VAL A 102 17.56 10.09 16.66
N SER A 103 17.90 9.72 15.44
CA SER A 103 17.18 8.66 14.70
C SER A 103 18.16 7.58 14.27
N TYR A 104 17.88 6.35 14.66
CA TYR A 104 18.62 5.18 14.19
C TYR A 104 18.00 4.67 12.90
N VAL A 105 18.86 4.21 11.98
CA VAL A 105 18.45 3.61 10.71
C VAL A 105 18.73 2.11 10.75
N ASP A 106 17.67 1.31 10.64
CA ASP A 106 17.76 -0.14 10.56
C ASP A 106 17.49 -0.59 9.12
N TYR A 107 18.52 -1.14 8.46
CA TYR A 107 18.43 -1.64 7.08
C TYR A 107 18.05 -3.12 6.95
N ASN A 108 17.69 -3.82 8.05
CA ASN A 108 17.35 -5.25 7.96
C ASN A 108 16.13 -5.54 7.08
N ARG A 109 15.25 -4.57 6.90
CA ARG A 109 14.09 -4.68 5.99
C ARG A 109 14.38 -4.18 4.57
N SER A 110 15.45 -3.43 4.37
CA SER A 110 15.78 -2.80 3.09
C SER A 110 15.92 -3.82 1.97
N GLY A 111 15.26 -3.61 0.84
CA GLY A 111 15.27 -4.48 -0.32
C GLY A 111 14.46 -5.78 -0.16
N VAL A 112 13.70 -5.95 0.95
CA VAL A 112 12.76 -7.08 1.08
C VAL A 112 11.67 -6.90 0.03
N PRO A 113 11.35 -7.94 -0.76
CA PRO A 113 10.28 -7.86 -1.75
C PRO A 113 8.93 -7.56 -1.13
N LEU A 114 8.20 -6.67 -1.76
CA LEU A 114 6.89 -6.17 -1.34
C LEU A 114 5.95 -6.18 -2.54
N ILE A 115 4.68 -6.45 -2.33
CA ILE A 115 3.60 -6.14 -3.27
C ILE A 115 2.68 -5.09 -2.66
N GLU A 116 2.25 -4.13 -3.45
CA GLU A 116 1.18 -3.20 -3.08
C GLU A 116 -0.08 -3.57 -3.85
N ILE A 117 -1.19 -3.72 -3.11
CA ILE A 117 -2.52 -4.01 -3.65
C ILE A 117 -3.35 -2.74 -3.54
N VAL A 118 -3.69 -2.14 -4.67
CA VAL A 118 -4.45 -0.90 -4.73
C VAL A 118 -5.90 -1.22 -5.06
N SER A 119 -6.83 -0.93 -4.15
CA SER A 119 -8.26 -1.11 -4.39
C SER A 119 -8.86 0.07 -5.16
N GLU A 120 -9.94 -0.18 -5.91
CA GLU A 120 -10.84 0.87 -6.36
C GLU A 120 -11.62 1.44 -5.16
N PRO A 121 -12.15 2.68 -5.27
CA PRO A 121 -12.86 3.33 -4.17
C PRO A 121 -14.30 2.81 -4.02
N ASP A 122 -14.45 1.49 -3.89
CA ASP A 122 -15.75 0.82 -3.81
C ASP A 122 -16.29 0.70 -2.38
N MET A 123 -15.41 0.73 -1.37
CA MET A 123 -15.78 0.55 0.03
C MET A 123 -16.48 1.79 0.60
N ARG A 124 -17.50 1.57 1.44
CA ARG A 124 -18.37 2.62 1.99
C ARG A 124 -18.46 2.62 3.51
N SER A 125 -17.89 1.61 4.18
CA SER A 125 -17.91 1.49 5.64
C SER A 125 -16.62 0.85 6.16
N ALA A 126 -16.36 1.04 7.47
CA ALA A 126 -15.28 0.34 8.15
C ALA A 126 -15.46 -1.19 8.12
N GLU A 127 -16.71 -1.69 8.22
CA GLU A 127 -17.04 -3.10 8.12
C GLU A 127 -16.58 -3.71 6.78
N GLU A 128 -16.90 -3.03 5.66
CA GLU A 128 -16.47 -3.46 4.33
C GLU A 128 -14.95 -3.53 4.21
N VAL A 129 -14.24 -2.54 4.76
CA VAL A 129 -12.77 -2.50 4.77
C VAL A 129 -12.20 -3.69 5.57
N ILE A 130 -12.75 -3.97 6.75
CA ILE A 130 -12.29 -5.08 7.60
C ILE A 130 -12.60 -6.44 6.95
N ALA A 131 -13.76 -6.59 6.33
CA ALA A 131 -14.13 -7.80 5.58
C ALA A 131 -13.14 -8.03 4.41
N TYR A 132 -12.84 -6.98 3.64
CA TYR A 132 -11.88 -7.00 2.54
C TYR A 132 -10.46 -7.38 3.02
N LEU A 133 -9.93 -6.71 4.03
CA LEU A 133 -8.60 -6.99 4.57
C LEU A 133 -8.51 -8.39 5.19
N THR A 134 -9.56 -8.86 5.84
CA THR A 134 -9.63 -10.22 6.40
C THR A 134 -9.58 -11.27 5.30
N LYS A 135 -10.31 -11.06 4.23
CA LYS A 135 -10.31 -11.97 3.06
C LYS A 135 -8.95 -11.99 2.38
N LEU A 136 -8.37 -10.82 2.10
CA LEU A 136 -7.02 -10.70 1.52
C LEU A 136 -5.97 -11.40 2.38
N ARG A 137 -5.93 -11.09 3.69
CA ARG A 137 -5.00 -11.72 4.62
C ARG A 137 -5.08 -13.24 4.56
N THR A 138 -6.29 -13.78 4.67
CA THR A 138 -6.51 -15.22 4.64
C THR A 138 -6.04 -15.83 3.31
N THR A 139 -6.36 -15.20 2.19
CA THR A 139 -5.96 -15.64 0.85
C THR A 139 -4.44 -15.68 0.71
N ILE A 140 -3.75 -14.60 1.10
CA ILE A 140 -2.28 -14.47 0.99
C ILE A 140 -1.58 -15.48 1.91
N GLN A 141 -2.10 -15.71 3.12
CA GLN A 141 -1.59 -16.74 4.03
C GLN A 141 -1.73 -18.15 3.47
N TYR A 142 -2.88 -18.47 2.86
CA TYR A 142 -3.11 -19.77 2.20
C TYR A 142 -2.16 -20.01 1.03
N LEU A 143 -1.82 -18.97 0.28
CA LEU A 143 -0.84 -19.02 -0.80
C LEU A 143 0.62 -19.17 -0.29
N GLY A 144 0.85 -18.98 1.00
CA GLY A 144 2.20 -18.99 1.59
C GLY A 144 3.08 -17.83 1.13
N ALA A 145 2.48 -16.76 0.57
CA ALA A 145 3.22 -15.60 0.08
C ALA A 145 3.65 -14.66 1.22
N SER A 146 2.87 -14.57 2.30
CA SER A 146 3.21 -13.79 3.51
C SER A 146 2.48 -14.36 4.72
N ASP A 147 3.01 -14.12 5.92
CA ASP A 147 2.31 -14.39 7.19
C ASP A 147 1.31 -13.28 7.57
N CYS A 148 1.34 -12.15 6.86
CA CYS A 148 0.39 -11.03 6.97
C CYS A 148 0.17 -10.52 8.40
N LYS A 149 1.25 -10.36 9.17
CA LYS A 149 1.19 -9.83 10.53
C LYS A 149 1.33 -8.31 10.53
N LEU A 150 0.26 -7.59 10.86
CA LEU A 150 0.26 -6.12 10.93
C LEU A 150 1.24 -5.60 12.00
N GLN A 151 1.31 -6.24 13.16
CA GLN A 151 2.18 -5.79 14.26
C GLN A 151 3.67 -5.96 13.97
N GLU A 152 4.03 -6.93 13.12
CA GLU A 152 5.41 -7.17 12.67
C GLU A 152 5.75 -6.43 11.37
N GLY A 153 4.75 -5.79 10.75
CA GLY A 153 4.91 -5.01 9.53
C GLY A 153 5.01 -5.84 8.23
N SER A 154 4.71 -7.16 8.29
CA SER A 154 4.61 -7.99 7.07
C SER A 154 3.28 -7.82 6.32
N MET A 155 2.32 -7.11 6.91
CA MET A 155 1.17 -6.53 6.25
C MET A 155 1.00 -5.09 6.74
N ARG A 156 0.72 -4.17 5.84
CA ARG A 156 0.42 -2.77 6.16
C ARG A 156 -0.81 -2.34 5.39
N ALA A 157 -1.54 -1.39 5.91
CA ALA A 157 -2.69 -0.81 5.24
C ALA A 157 -2.69 0.70 5.41
N ASP A 158 -2.74 1.42 4.30
CA ASP A 158 -2.99 2.84 4.25
C ASP A 158 -4.43 3.06 3.80
N VAL A 159 -5.18 3.89 4.51
CA VAL A 159 -6.58 4.18 4.20
C VAL A 159 -6.70 5.54 3.56
N ASN A 160 -7.21 5.57 2.34
CA ASN A 160 -7.60 6.80 1.65
C ASN A 160 -9.10 7.02 1.83
N LEU A 161 -9.48 8.12 2.47
CA LEU A 161 -10.86 8.42 2.82
C LEU A 161 -11.27 9.82 2.37
N SER A 162 -12.47 9.91 1.81
CA SER A 162 -13.19 11.16 1.58
C SER A 162 -14.66 10.97 1.89
N VAL A 163 -15.35 12.03 2.27
CA VAL A 163 -16.81 12.03 2.46
C VAL A 163 -17.49 12.79 1.33
N ARG A 164 -18.72 12.40 1.01
CA ARG A 164 -19.58 13.07 0.03
C ARG A 164 -21.03 13.01 0.47
N GLU A 165 -21.86 13.87 -0.09
CA GLU A 165 -23.31 13.81 0.14
C GLU A 165 -23.90 12.50 -0.37
N VAL A 166 -24.90 12.00 0.32
CA VAL A 166 -25.63 10.79 -0.08
C VAL A 166 -26.31 11.04 -1.44
N GLY A 167 -26.06 10.14 -2.38
CA GLY A 167 -26.57 10.25 -3.75
C GLY A 167 -25.69 11.05 -4.71
N SER A 168 -24.61 11.66 -4.24
CA SER A 168 -23.61 12.29 -5.12
C SER A 168 -22.63 11.26 -5.67
N ASP A 169 -22.25 11.37 -6.95
CA ASP A 169 -21.19 10.59 -7.58
C ASP A 169 -19.80 11.25 -7.49
N GLN A 170 -19.75 12.52 -7.04
CA GLN A 170 -18.50 13.26 -6.90
C GLN A 170 -17.84 12.95 -5.57
N PHE A 171 -16.58 12.47 -5.62
CA PHE A 171 -15.79 12.28 -4.41
C PHE A 171 -15.40 13.60 -3.77
N GLY A 172 -15.38 13.62 -2.45
CA GLY A 172 -14.82 14.73 -1.69
C GLY A 172 -13.29 14.75 -1.70
N THR A 173 -12.71 15.68 -0.96
CA THR A 173 -11.26 15.77 -0.79
C THR A 173 -10.73 14.59 0.03
N ARG A 174 -9.74 13.89 -0.51
CA ARG A 174 -9.17 12.69 0.07
C ARG A 174 -8.10 13.03 1.12
N THR A 175 -8.15 12.32 2.25
CA THR A 175 -7.04 12.24 3.21
C THR A 175 -6.48 10.82 3.23
N GLU A 176 -5.18 10.69 3.48
CA GLU A 176 -4.50 9.40 3.63
C GLU A 176 -4.21 9.15 5.11
N MET A 177 -4.70 8.01 5.64
CA MET A 177 -4.48 7.63 7.03
C MET A 177 -3.36 6.60 7.13
N LYS A 178 -2.34 6.89 7.93
CA LYS A 178 -1.18 6.02 8.19
C LYS A 178 -1.07 5.59 9.65
N ASN A 179 -0.13 4.68 9.93
CA ASN A 179 0.13 4.14 11.27
C ASN A 179 -1.01 3.29 11.83
N LEU A 180 -1.57 2.44 10.99
CA LEU A 180 -2.70 1.57 11.31
C LEU A 180 -2.19 0.14 11.60
N ASN A 181 -1.99 -0.18 12.87
CA ASN A 181 -1.27 -1.39 13.30
C ASN A 181 -2.19 -2.57 13.67
N SER A 182 -3.49 -2.41 13.54
CA SER A 182 -4.49 -3.47 13.78
C SER A 182 -5.77 -3.19 13.01
N PHE A 183 -6.57 -4.22 12.76
CA PHE A 183 -7.89 -4.06 12.15
C PHE A 183 -8.81 -3.17 12.98
N LYS A 184 -8.70 -3.26 14.32
CA LYS A 184 -9.43 -2.37 15.22
C LYS A 184 -9.01 -0.91 15.02
N ALA A 185 -7.70 -0.63 14.97
CA ALA A 185 -7.19 0.72 14.71
C ALA A 185 -7.63 1.25 13.33
N ILE A 186 -7.68 0.40 12.30
CA ILE A 186 -8.19 0.75 10.98
C ILE A 186 -9.66 1.18 11.07
N ALA A 187 -10.52 0.37 11.73
CA ALA A 187 -11.93 0.70 11.88
C ALA A 187 -12.14 2.02 12.64
N HIS A 188 -11.44 2.22 13.75
CA HIS A 188 -11.50 3.45 14.53
C HIS A 188 -11.02 4.67 13.73
N ALA A 189 -9.93 4.52 12.99
CA ALA A 189 -9.39 5.60 12.15
C ALA A 189 -10.38 6.02 11.05
N ILE A 190 -11.05 5.06 10.42
CA ILE A 190 -12.07 5.34 9.39
C ILE A 190 -13.22 6.13 10.00
N GLU A 191 -13.77 5.69 11.13
CA GLU A 191 -14.89 6.38 11.76
C GLU A 191 -14.49 7.76 12.30
N GLY A 192 -13.34 7.87 12.94
CA GLY A 192 -12.83 9.14 13.45
C GLY A 192 -12.55 10.15 12.34
N GLU A 193 -11.93 9.73 11.25
CA GLU A 193 -11.66 10.61 10.11
C GLU A 193 -12.93 10.98 9.35
N ARG A 194 -13.86 10.03 9.18
CA ARG A 194 -15.18 10.31 8.61
C ARG A 194 -15.89 11.41 9.38
N GLN A 195 -15.96 11.27 10.71
CA GLN A 195 -16.61 12.25 11.56
C GLN A 195 -15.93 13.62 11.48
N ARG A 196 -14.59 13.66 11.53
CA ARG A 196 -13.82 14.91 11.40
C ARG A 196 -14.11 15.64 10.09
N GLN A 197 -14.16 14.92 8.96
CA GLN A 197 -14.45 15.54 7.66
C GLN A 197 -15.88 16.07 7.58
N ILE A 198 -16.85 15.34 8.13
CA ILE A 198 -18.25 15.79 8.21
C ILE A 198 -18.34 17.09 9.02
N GLU A 199 -17.76 17.14 10.21
CA GLU A 199 -17.75 18.33 11.07
C GLU A 199 -17.14 19.55 10.37
N LEU A 200 -15.99 19.38 9.69
CA LEU A 200 -15.38 20.46 8.92
C LEU A 200 -16.30 21.02 7.83
N ILE A 201 -16.97 20.12 7.10
CA ILE A 201 -17.89 20.52 6.02
C ILE A 201 -19.13 21.22 6.58
N GLU A 202 -19.71 20.71 7.66
CA GLU A 202 -20.87 21.31 8.34
C GLU A 202 -20.55 22.70 8.93
N GLU A 203 -19.31 22.91 9.37
CA GLU A 203 -18.81 24.22 9.81
C GLU A 203 -18.49 25.18 8.63
N GLY A 204 -18.70 24.76 7.39
CA GLY A 204 -18.37 25.54 6.19
C GLY A 204 -16.88 25.63 5.89
N LYS A 205 -16.05 24.77 6.48
CA LYS A 205 -14.62 24.64 6.23
C LYS A 205 -14.36 23.64 5.10
N GLN A 206 -13.17 23.72 4.52
CA GLN A 206 -12.73 22.77 3.48
C GLN A 206 -11.85 21.68 4.09
N VAL A 207 -12.03 20.46 3.63
CA VAL A 207 -11.09 19.36 3.88
C VAL A 207 -9.84 19.60 3.05
N VAL A 208 -8.66 19.56 3.67
CA VAL A 208 -7.36 19.67 3.00
C VAL A 208 -6.86 18.28 2.64
N GLN A 209 -6.33 18.13 1.42
CA GLN A 209 -5.67 16.88 1.02
C GLN A 209 -4.32 16.75 1.73
N GLU A 210 -4.25 15.83 2.67
CA GLU A 210 -3.07 15.64 3.52
C GLU A 210 -2.90 14.19 3.94
N THR A 211 -1.67 13.82 4.35
CA THR A 211 -1.40 12.56 5.04
C THR A 211 -1.53 12.78 6.54
N ARG A 212 -2.28 11.90 7.21
CA ARG A 212 -2.57 11.97 8.65
C ARG A 212 -2.10 10.69 9.34
N ARG A 213 -1.59 10.84 10.57
CA ARG A 213 -1.24 9.72 11.44
C ARG A 213 -2.37 9.50 12.44
N TRP A 214 -2.83 8.26 12.58
CA TRP A 214 -3.78 7.87 13.60
C TRP A 214 -3.09 7.60 14.94
N ASP A 215 -3.66 8.07 16.03
CA ASP A 215 -3.28 7.77 17.42
C ASP A 215 -4.45 7.04 18.09
N ASP A 216 -4.33 5.72 18.23
CA ASP A 216 -5.40 4.87 18.75
C ASP A 216 -5.69 5.11 20.23
N ASN A 217 -4.70 5.63 21.00
CA ASN A 217 -4.90 5.95 22.43
C ASN A 217 -5.68 7.24 22.63
N LYS A 218 -5.54 8.19 21.71
CA LYS A 218 -6.22 9.48 21.78
C LYS A 218 -7.47 9.52 20.89
N GLU A 219 -7.73 8.45 20.15
CA GLU A 219 -8.81 8.37 19.16
C GLU A 219 -8.86 9.59 18.23
N HIS A 220 -7.68 10.04 17.81
CA HIS A 220 -7.53 11.25 17.02
C HIS A 220 -6.44 11.11 15.95
N SER A 221 -6.60 11.84 14.85
CA SER A 221 -5.60 11.91 13.78
C SER A 221 -4.88 13.25 13.77
N TYR A 222 -3.60 13.23 13.41
CA TYR A 222 -2.74 14.42 13.29
C TYR A 222 -2.25 14.55 11.85
N ALA A 223 -2.26 15.77 11.31
CA ALA A 223 -1.63 16.05 10.02
C ALA A 223 -0.12 15.80 10.10
N MET A 224 0.43 15.05 9.15
CA MET A 224 1.87 14.82 9.02
C MET A 224 2.49 15.75 7.99
N ARG A 225 1.85 15.85 6.82
CA ARG A 225 2.29 16.70 5.71
C ARG A 225 1.09 17.07 4.83
N SER A 226 1.16 18.21 4.18
CA SER A 226 0.18 18.63 3.18
C SER A 226 0.58 18.21 1.76
N LYS A 227 -0.32 18.40 0.80
CA LYS A 227 -0.07 18.16 -0.62
C LYS A 227 1.03 19.05 -1.19
N GLU A 228 1.29 20.21 -0.61
CA GLU A 228 2.36 21.12 -1.02
C GLU A 228 3.75 20.48 -0.86
N ASP A 229 3.88 19.50 0.05
CA ASP A 229 5.09 18.72 0.26
C ASP A 229 5.18 17.47 -0.64
N ALA A 230 4.26 17.30 -1.60
CA ALA A 230 4.26 16.15 -2.51
C ALA A 230 5.53 16.17 -3.37
N GLN A 231 6.35 15.12 -3.22
CA GLN A 231 7.58 14.98 -4.00
C GLN A 231 7.26 14.51 -5.41
N ASP A 232 7.87 15.13 -6.40
CA ASP A 232 7.97 14.58 -7.75
C ASP A 232 9.02 13.46 -7.74
N TYR A 233 8.57 12.23 -7.80
CA TYR A 233 9.45 11.04 -7.77
C TYR A 233 10.22 10.81 -9.06
N ARG A 234 9.96 11.54 -10.13
CA ARG A 234 10.70 11.45 -11.40
C ARG A 234 10.90 10.02 -11.87
N TYR A 235 9.79 9.30 -11.99
CA TYR A 235 9.81 7.91 -12.43
C TYR A 235 10.45 7.75 -13.80
N PHE A 236 11.31 6.73 -13.94
CA PHE A 236 11.83 6.26 -15.23
C PHE A 236 12.05 4.74 -15.18
N PRO A 237 12.10 4.05 -16.33
CA PRO A 237 12.33 2.61 -16.35
C PRO A 237 13.60 2.21 -15.62
N GLU A 238 13.52 1.15 -14.79
CA GLU A 238 14.69 0.58 -14.10
C GLU A 238 15.69 0.00 -15.12
N PRO A 239 16.87 0.58 -15.28
CA PRO A 239 17.78 0.19 -16.35
C PRO A 239 18.53 -1.12 -16.08
N ASP A 240 18.61 -1.54 -14.81
CA ASP A 240 19.39 -2.72 -14.40
C ASP A 240 18.55 -4.00 -14.40
N LEU A 241 17.22 -3.88 -14.56
CA LEU A 241 16.33 -5.03 -14.65
C LEU A 241 15.68 -5.10 -16.05
N VAL A 242 15.81 -6.26 -16.67
CA VAL A 242 15.16 -6.50 -17.96
C VAL A 242 13.63 -6.60 -17.80
N PRO A 243 12.83 -6.24 -18.82
CA PRO A 243 11.40 -6.48 -18.81
C PRO A 243 11.08 -7.94 -18.52
N ILE A 244 9.99 -8.17 -17.79
CA ILE A 244 9.50 -9.49 -17.45
C ILE A 244 8.49 -9.92 -18.51
N VAL A 245 8.74 -11.04 -19.16
CA VAL A 245 7.81 -11.68 -20.10
C VAL A 245 7.22 -12.92 -19.43
N ILE A 246 5.90 -12.89 -19.20
CA ILE A 246 5.17 -13.99 -18.57
C ILE A 246 4.56 -14.86 -19.66
N SER A 247 5.14 -16.03 -19.88
CA SER A 247 4.64 -17.01 -20.84
C SER A 247 3.39 -17.74 -20.31
N ASP A 248 2.62 -18.35 -21.22
CA ASP A 248 1.49 -19.20 -20.83
C ASP A 248 1.95 -20.38 -19.98
N CYS A 249 3.10 -20.95 -20.27
CA CYS A 249 3.68 -22.04 -19.49
C CYS A 249 3.90 -21.62 -18.02
N LEU A 250 4.45 -20.42 -17.78
CA LEU A 250 4.69 -19.92 -16.41
C LEU A 250 3.37 -19.64 -15.68
N LEU A 251 2.33 -19.23 -16.42
CA LEU A 251 1.02 -18.91 -15.81
C LEU A 251 0.25 -20.15 -15.38
N TYR A 252 0.40 -21.29 -16.11
CA TYR A 252 -0.37 -22.52 -15.88
C TYR A 252 0.41 -23.61 -15.14
N THR A 253 1.63 -23.35 -14.71
CA THR A 253 2.43 -24.26 -13.88
C THR A 253 2.36 -23.90 -12.41
#